data_b91cbe272de7621ef6faf0f9cef82b83
#
_entry.id   b91cbe272de7621ef6faf0f9cef82b83
#
_cell.length_a   1.000
_cell.length_b   1.000
_cell.length_c   1.000
_cell.angle_alpha   90.00
_cell.angle_beta   90.00
_cell.angle_gamma   90.00
#
_symmetry.space_group_name_H-M   'P 1'
#
loop_
_entity.id
_entity.type
_entity.pdbx_description
1 polymer ?
#
loop_
_entity_poly.entity_id
_entity_poly.type
_entity_poly.pdbx_seq_one_letter_code
_entity_poly.pdbx_strand_id
1 'polypeptide(L)'
;YLYLFMDRVGDTHASQLAWSVTSLNADLMHAFAQGLVGEHDFTTFRGSGCQAETPYRRINHCVVKRIGDLVIVDIEANAFLLHMVRNIVSCLSQINEDAPSDYLLELLTLRDRTKIGMTAPSSGLYLFDVRYPGYDFPLPRLPSLLLGVSREFLVRNVI
;
A
#
# COMPACT_ATOMS: atom_id res chain seq x y z
N TYR A 1 -4.67 4.27 4.62
CA TYR A 1 -5.08 3.83 3.27
C TYR A 1 -5.15 2.32 3.20
N LEU A 2 -6.11 1.84 2.41
CA LEU A 2 -6.12 0.46 1.92
C LEU A 2 -5.82 0.47 0.43
N TYR A 3 -5.07 -0.54 -0.04
CA TYR A 3 -4.95 -0.84 -1.46
C TYR A 3 -5.37 -2.29 -1.72
N LEU A 4 -6.27 -2.49 -2.68
CA LEU A 4 -6.84 -3.78 -2.99
C LEU A 4 -6.30 -4.30 -4.32
N PHE A 5 -5.77 -5.51 -4.28
CA PHE A 5 -5.48 -6.30 -5.47
C PHE A 5 -6.51 -7.42 -5.60
N MET A 6 -6.85 -7.76 -6.83
CA MET A 6 -7.59 -8.96 -7.19
C MET A 6 -6.63 -9.94 -7.89
N ASP A 7 -6.24 -10.99 -7.18
CA ASP A 7 -5.35 -12.04 -7.70
C ASP A 7 -6.16 -13.07 -8.50
N ARG A 8 -6.81 -12.58 -9.56
CA ARG A 8 -7.67 -13.37 -10.44
C ARG A 8 -7.79 -12.73 -11.81
N VAL A 9 -7.79 -13.55 -12.85
CA VAL A 9 -8.03 -13.11 -14.24
C VAL A 9 -9.52 -13.07 -14.53
N GLY A 10 -9.98 -12.03 -15.23
CA GLY A 10 -11.27 -12.02 -15.92
C GLY A 10 -12.47 -11.49 -15.15
N ASP A 11 -12.29 -10.92 -13.97
CA ASP A 11 -13.38 -10.25 -13.26
C ASP A 11 -13.45 -8.76 -13.63
N THR A 12 -14.29 -8.42 -14.61
CA THR A 12 -14.46 -7.05 -15.09
C THR A 12 -15.09 -6.12 -14.06
N HIS A 13 -15.88 -6.63 -13.12
CA HIS A 13 -16.47 -5.81 -12.06
C HIS A 13 -15.43 -5.49 -10.98
N ALA A 14 -14.59 -6.46 -10.62
CA ALA A 14 -13.53 -6.24 -9.64
C ALA A 14 -12.46 -5.26 -10.15
N SER A 15 -12.22 -5.18 -11.45
CA SER A 15 -11.20 -4.28 -12.04
C SER A 15 -11.48 -2.79 -11.82
N GLN A 16 -12.71 -2.40 -11.50
CA GLN A 16 -13.07 -1.03 -11.12
C GLN A 16 -12.80 -0.73 -9.63
N LEU A 17 -12.65 -1.77 -8.80
CA LEU A 17 -12.54 -1.65 -7.35
C LEU A 17 -11.22 -2.17 -6.79
N ALA A 18 -10.44 -2.89 -7.61
CA ALA A 18 -9.15 -3.45 -7.25
C ALA A 18 -8.25 -3.52 -8.48
N TRP A 19 -6.96 -3.61 -8.26
CA TRP A 19 -6.00 -3.86 -9.34
C TRP A 19 -5.87 -5.36 -9.58
N SER A 20 -6.26 -5.83 -10.76
CA SER A 20 -6.10 -7.23 -11.14
C SER A 20 -4.64 -7.52 -11.49
N VAL A 21 -4.01 -8.35 -10.66
CA VAL A 21 -2.63 -8.83 -10.81
C VAL A 21 -2.62 -10.29 -10.40
N THR A 22 -1.97 -11.14 -11.15
CA THR A 22 -1.90 -12.58 -10.88
C THR A 22 -0.61 -12.97 -10.17
N SER A 23 -0.69 -14.08 -9.44
CA SER A 23 0.47 -14.71 -8.80
C SER A 23 1.14 -13.84 -7.73
N LEU A 24 0.36 -13.13 -6.93
CA LEU A 24 0.87 -12.36 -5.80
C LEU A 24 1.22 -13.29 -4.62
N ASN A 25 2.39 -13.12 -4.05
CA ASN A 25 2.77 -13.76 -2.78
C ASN A 25 2.59 -12.76 -1.63
N ALA A 26 1.43 -12.80 -0.97
CA ALA A 26 1.08 -11.83 0.08
C ALA A 26 2.02 -11.89 1.29
N ASP A 27 2.51 -13.07 1.65
CA ASP A 27 3.42 -13.26 2.79
C ASP A 27 4.79 -12.64 2.48
N LEU A 28 5.28 -12.86 1.26
CA LEU A 28 6.52 -12.26 0.79
C LEU A 28 6.38 -10.73 0.69
N MET A 29 5.30 -10.24 0.08
CA MET A 29 4.99 -8.80 0.04
C MET A 29 4.95 -8.20 1.44
N HIS A 30 4.36 -8.90 2.43
CA HIS A 30 4.31 -8.45 3.82
C HIS A 30 5.71 -8.35 4.43
N ALA A 31 6.54 -9.38 4.24
CA ALA A 31 7.91 -9.38 4.77
C ALA A 31 8.73 -8.19 4.24
N PHE A 32 8.66 -7.92 2.93
CA PHE A 32 9.36 -6.78 2.32
C PHE A 32 8.79 -5.42 2.77
N ALA A 33 7.47 -5.32 2.95
CA ALA A 33 6.82 -4.09 3.39
C ALA A 33 7.30 -3.63 4.78
N GLN A 34 7.77 -4.55 5.63
CA GLN A 34 8.30 -4.20 6.96
C GLN A 34 9.54 -3.30 6.89
N GLY A 35 10.33 -3.40 5.83
CA GLY A 35 11.47 -2.50 5.61
C GLY A 35 11.09 -1.03 5.38
N LEU A 36 9.82 -0.75 5.06
CA LEU A 36 9.32 0.62 4.89
C LEU A 36 8.79 1.24 6.18
N VAL A 37 8.62 0.45 7.25
CA VAL A 37 8.11 0.94 8.54
C VAL A 37 9.18 1.80 9.22
N GLY A 38 8.77 2.95 9.75
CA GLY A 38 9.68 3.94 10.33
C GLY A 38 9.77 5.20 9.49
N GLU A 39 10.72 6.06 9.82
CA GLU A 39 10.96 7.33 9.13
C GLU A 39 12.03 7.17 8.06
N HIS A 40 11.67 7.49 6.81
CA HIS A 40 12.56 7.37 5.67
C HIS A 40 12.37 8.54 4.70
N ASP A 41 13.37 8.71 3.82
CA ASP A 41 13.26 9.56 2.63
C ASP A 41 12.53 8.80 1.51
N PHE A 42 11.30 9.20 1.23
CA PHE A 42 10.46 8.57 0.20
C PHE A 42 10.56 9.24 -1.18
N THR A 43 11.67 9.90 -1.49
CA THR A 43 11.88 10.54 -2.81
C THR A 43 11.63 9.57 -3.96
N THR A 44 12.10 8.32 -3.88
CA THR A 44 11.88 7.29 -4.91
C THR A 44 10.39 7.02 -5.15
N PHE A 45 9.57 7.09 -4.11
CA PHE A 45 8.13 6.84 -4.20
C PHE A 45 7.29 8.11 -4.43
N ARG A 46 7.93 9.27 -4.57
CA ARG A 46 7.28 10.56 -4.76
C ARG A 46 6.85 10.75 -6.21
N GLY A 47 5.56 11.05 -6.44
CA GLY A 47 5.05 11.39 -7.76
C GLY A 47 5.59 12.74 -8.25
N SER A 48 5.76 12.88 -9.57
CA SER A 48 6.12 14.17 -10.19
C SER A 48 5.04 15.21 -9.91
N GLY A 49 5.44 16.46 -9.65
CA GLY A 49 4.53 17.55 -9.30
C GLY A 49 4.06 17.54 -7.84
N CYS A 50 4.60 16.68 -6.99
CA CYS A 50 4.33 16.71 -5.55
C CYS A 50 4.83 18.03 -4.92
N GLN A 51 3.93 18.76 -4.27
CA GLN A 51 4.22 20.06 -3.65
C GLN A 51 4.70 19.95 -2.19
N ALA A 52 4.88 18.73 -1.66
CA ALA A 52 5.38 18.56 -0.30
C ALA A 52 6.80 19.12 -0.18
N GLU A 53 7.06 19.90 0.87
CA GLU A 53 8.36 20.55 1.10
C GLU A 53 9.49 19.53 1.32
N THR A 54 9.19 18.45 2.04
CA THR A 54 10.18 17.39 2.34
C THR A 54 9.71 16.02 1.89
N PRO A 55 10.62 15.13 1.50
CA PRO A 55 10.26 13.75 1.15
C PRO A 55 10.18 12.82 2.37
N TYR A 56 10.55 13.29 3.56
CA TYR A 56 10.56 12.46 4.76
C TYR A 56 9.15 12.18 5.25
N ARG A 57 8.85 10.90 5.44
CA ARG A 57 7.58 10.43 6.00
C ARG A 57 7.85 9.29 6.97
N ARG A 58 6.92 9.13 7.93
CA ARG A 58 6.96 8.01 8.87
C ARG A 58 5.79 7.09 8.57
N ILE A 59 6.09 5.87 8.14
CA ILE A 59 5.10 4.79 8.05
C ILE A 59 4.98 4.16 9.44
N ASN A 60 3.76 4.16 10.00
CA ASN A 60 3.46 3.57 11.30
C ASN A 60 3.27 2.06 11.17
N HIS A 61 2.59 1.62 10.11
CA HIS A 61 2.48 0.21 9.73
C HIS A 61 2.28 0.06 8.21
N CYS A 62 2.71 -1.09 7.70
CA CYS A 62 2.41 -1.54 6.34
C CYS A 62 2.18 -3.05 6.39
N VAL A 63 0.92 -3.46 6.36
CA VAL A 63 0.50 -4.85 6.50
C VAL A 63 -0.08 -5.34 5.20
N VAL A 64 0.37 -6.50 4.73
CA VAL A 64 -0.19 -7.17 3.56
C VAL A 64 -0.86 -8.47 3.99
N LYS A 65 -2.08 -8.70 3.53
CA LYS A 65 -2.86 -9.90 3.86
C LYS A 65 -3.63 -10.40 2.66
N ARG A 66 -3.80 -11.71 2.58
CA ARG A 66 -4.65 -12.38 1.59
C ARG A 66 -5.96 -12.83 2.22
N ILE A 67 -7.07 -12.60 1.52
CA ILE A 67 -8.41 -13.11 1.84
C ILE A 67 -9.02 -13.65 0.56
N GLY A 68 -8.96 -14.96 0.36
CA GLY A 68 -9.34 -15.57 -0.92
C GLY A 68 -8.54 -15.01 -2.07
N ASP A 69 -9.21 -14.48 -3.08
CA ASP A 69 -8.59 -13.87 -4.25
C ASP A 69 -8.17 -12.40 -4.00
N LEU A 70 -8.52 -11.80 -2.86
CA LEU A 70 -8.10 -10.45 -2.52
C LEU A 70 -6.75 -10.45 -1.81
N VAL A 71 -5.85 -9.55 -2.23
CA VAL A 71 -4.66 -9.17 -1.46
C VAL A 71 -4.82 -7.70 -1.07
N ILE A 72 -4.73 -7.44 0.23
CA ILE A 72 -4.98 -6.14 0.84
C ILE A 72 -3.68 -5.62 1.41
N VAL A 73 -3.30 -4.41 1.03
CA VAL A 73 -2.23 -3.63 1.68
C VAL A 73 -2.89 -2.57 2.54
N ASP A 74 -2.68 -2.66 3.86
CA ASP A 74 -3.06 -1.65 4.83
C ASP A 74 -1.83 -0.85 5.24
N ILE A 75 -1.83 0.45 4.93
CA ILE A 75 -0.70 1.33 5.18
C ILE A 75 -1.14 2.60 5.90
N GLU A 76 -0.48 2.89 7.01
CA GLU A 76 -0.66 4.11 7.80
C GLU A 76 0.66 4.88 7.90
N ALA A 77 0.57 6.20 7.73
CA ALA A 77 1.70 7.10 7.90
C ALA A 77 1.25 8.44 8.49
N ASN A 78 2.19 9.23 8.99
CA ASN A 78 1.93 10.60 9.45
C ASN A 78 1.41 11.51 8.33
N ALA A 79 1.83 11.28 7.09
CA ALA A 79 1.36 11.89 5.85
C ALA A 79 1.89 11.10 4.67
N PHE A 80 1.33 11.34 3.48
CA PHE A 80 1.79 10.70 2.23
C PHE A 80 2.19 11.75 1.20
N LEU A 81 3.21 11.43 0.40
CA LEU A 81 3.56 12.18 -0.79
C LEU A 81 2.58 11.85 -1.93
N LEU A 82 2.53 12.73 -2.92
CA LEU A 82 1.74 12.46 -4.13
C LEU A 82 2.11 11.09 -4.72
N HIS A 83 1.12 10.24 -4.95
CA HIS A 83 1.22 8.88 -5.48
C HIS A 83 2.05 7.89 -4.64
N MET A 84 2.52 8.26 -3.46
CA MET A 84 3.43 7.43 -2.64
C MET A 84 2.90 6.01 -2.41
N VAL A 85 1.66 5.86 -1.92
CA VAL A 85 1.05 4.53 -1.69
C VAL A 85 1.01 3.72 -2.98
N ARG A 86 0.54 4.31 -4.07
CA ARG A 86 0.42 3.64 -5.38
C ARG A 86 1.78 3.21 -5.94
N ASN A 87 2.84 3.97 -5.70
CA ASN A 87 4.19 3.62 -6.09
C ASN A 87 4.75 2.48 -5.24
N ILE A 88 4.51 2.50 -3.92
CA ILE A 88 4.89 1.41 -3.01
C ILE A 88 4.21 0.11 -3.42
N VAL A 89 2.89 0.10 -3.60
CA VAL A 89 2.16 -1.12 -3.94
C VAL A 89 2.52 -1.65 -5.32
N SER A 90 2.90 -0.77 -6.25
CA SER A 90 3.43 -1.20 -7.56
C SER A 90 4.75 -1.97 -7.40
N CYS A 91 5.66 -1.53 -6.56
CA CYS A 91 6.89 -2.26 -6.27
C CYS A 91 6.60 -3.58 -5.54
N LEU A 92 5.69 -3.56 -4.55
CA LEU A 92 5.28 -4.77 -3.82
C LEU A 92 4.70 -5.84 -4.75
N SER A 93 3.92 -5.44 -5.76
CA SER A 93 3.31 -6.40 -6.70
C SER A 93 4.31 -7.11 -7.62
N GLN A 94 5.55 -6.63 -7.69
CA GLN A 94 6.62 -7.21 -8.51
C GLN A 94 7.56 -8.12 -7.72
N ILE A 95 7.39 -8.20 -6.40
CA ILE A 95 8.23 -9.01 -5.53
C ILE A 95 7.96 -10.50 -5.78
N ASN A 96 9.02 -11.24 -6.03
CA ASN A 96 9.04 -12.68 -6.17
C ASN A 96 10.14 -13.28 -5.27
N GLU A 97 10.29 -14.59 -5.31
CA GLU A 97 11.25 -15.33 -4.47
C GLU A 97 12.72 -14.99 -4.79
N ASP A 98 13.00 -14.48 -5.98
CA ASP A 98 14.35 -14.10 -6.41
C ASP A 98 14.70 -12.64 -5.99
N ALA A 99 13.76 -11.88 -5.44
CA ALA A 99 14.01 -10.50 -5.06
C ALA A 99 14.98 -10.43 -3.86
N PRO A 100 15.98 -9.53 -3.88
CA PRO A 100 16.85 -9.30 -2.72
C PRO A 100 16.03 -8.91 -1.50
N SER A 101 16.36 -9.44 -0.32
CA SER A 101 15.61 -9.21 0.93
C SER A 101 15.51 -7.73 1.34
N ASP A 102 16.42 -6.90 0.87
CA ASP A 102 16.53 -5.46 1.13
C ASP A 102 16.05 -4.59 -0.06
N TYR A 103 15.43 -5.20 -1.07
CA TYR A 103 15.00 -4.53 -2.31
C TYR A 103 14.31 -3.18 -2.09
N LEU A 104 13.31 -3.11 -1.20
CA LEU A 104 12.59 -1.86 -0.93
C LEU A 104 13.45 -0.84 -0.16
N LEU A 105 14.35 -1.31 0.70
CA LEU A 105 15.32 -0.45 1.39
C LEU A 105 16.34 0.13 0.41
N GLU A 106 16.83 -0.68 -0.53
CA GLU A 106 17.70 -0.19 -1.61
C GLU A 106 16.98 0.90 -2.42
N LEU A 107 15.71 0.69 -2.80
CA LEU A 107 14.93 1.70 -3.51
C LEU A 107 14.81 3.03 -2.75
N LEU A 108 14.68 3.00 -1.43
CA LEU A 108 14.70 4.22 -0.61
C LEU A 108 16.03 4.96 -0.72
N THR A 109 17.17 4.23 -0.75
CA THR A 109 18.51 4.84 -0.83
C THR A 109 18.80 5.51 -2.15
N LEU A 110 18.17 5.05 -3.25
CA LEU A 110 18.39 5.58 -4.60
C LEU A 110 17.86 7.02 -4.76
N ARG A 111 16.83 7.42 -4.02
CA ARG A 111 16.18 8.74 -4.09
C ARG A 111 15.84 9.19 -5.52
N ASP A 112 15.48 8.25 -6.35
CA ASP A 112 15.22 8.46 -7.77
C ASP A 112 13.94 7.76 -8.22
N ARG A 113 12.89 8.54 -8.55
CA ARG A 113 11.59 8.02 -9.01
C ARG A 113 11.71 7.19 -10.29
N THR A 114 12.72 7.43 -11.12
CA THR A 114 12.89 6.72 -12.39
C THR A 114 13.31 5.25 -12.20
N LYS A 115 13.73 4.87 -11.00
CA LYS A 115 14.17 3.50 -10.66
C LYS A 115 13.02 2.56 -10.35
N ILE A 116 11.81 3.09 -10.19
CA ILE A 116 10.60 2.27 -10.02
C ILE A 116 9.70 2.37 -11.24
N GLY A 117 8.94 1.32 -11.48
CA GLY A 117 8.07 1.20 -12.64
C GLY A 117 6.86 2.15 -12.63
N MET A 118 5.82 1.74 -13.34
CA MET A 118 4.57 2.51 -13.44
C MET A 118 3.88 2.64 -12.08
N THR A 119 3.19 3.75 -11.89
CA THR A 119 2.32 3.95 -10.73
C THR A 119 1.11 3.02 -10.81
N ALA A 120 0.80 2.28 -9.76
CA ALA A 120 -0.36 1.41 -9.69
C ALA A 120 -1.67 2.15 -9.99
N PRO A 121 -2.70 1.50 -10.54
CA PRO A 121 -4.00 2.11 -10.82
C PRO A 121 -4.64 2.73 -9.57
N SER A 122 -5.41 3.79 -9.74
CA SER A 122 -6.13 4.41 -8.62
C SER A 122 -7.35 3.61 -8.17
N SER A 123 -7.88 2.73 -9.00
CA SER A 123 -9.07 1.92 -8.71
C SER A 123 -8.95 1.06 -7.45
N GLY A 124 -7.73 0.62 -7.12
CA GLY A 124 -7.48 -0.17 -5.90
C GLY A 124 -7.24 0.66 -4.63
N LEU A 125 -7.11 1.99 -4.72
CA LEU A 125 -6.73 2.84 -3.59
C LEU A 125 -7.95 3.42 -2.88
N TYR A 126 -8.00 3.23 -1.54
CA TYR A 126 -9.03 3.76 -0.67
C TYR A 126 -8.44 4.59 0.46
N LEU A 127 -8.87 5.84 0.62
CA LEU A 127 -8.66 6.57 1.87
C LEU A 127 -9.62 5.96 2.91
N PHE A 128 -9.07 5.12 3.76
CA PHE A 128 -9.87 4.32 4.69
C PHE A 128 -10.14 5.06 6.00
N ASP A 129 -9.11 5.66 6.58
CA ASP A 129 -9.22 6.35 7.86
C ASP A 129 -8.29 7.56 7.91
N VAL A 130 -8.69 8.59 8.64
CA VAL A 130 -7.88 9.78 8.93
C VAL A 130 -8.03 10.08 10.40
N ARG A 131 -6.91 10.20 11.12
CA ARG A 131 -6.89 10.45 12.56
C ARG A 131 -6.27 11.81 12.86
N TYR A 132 -6.97 12.62 13.65
CA TYR A 132 -6.45 13.87 14.18
C TYR A 132 -6.54 13.85 15.71
N PRO A 133 -5.49 14.26 16.43
CA PRO A 133 -5.54 14.37 17.89
C PRO A 133 -6.74 15.24 18.34
N GLY A 134 -7.56 14.72 19.25
CA GLY A 134 -8.70 15.44 19.80
C GLY A 134 -9.98 15.43 18.94
N TYR A 135 -10.00 14.69 17.85
CA TYR A 135 -11.19 14.53 17.00
C TYR A 135 -11.53 13.05 16.82
N ASP A 136 -12.78 12.69 17.18
CA ASP A 136 -13.35 11.37 16.90
C ASP A 136 -14.17 11.44 15.60
N PHE A 137 -13.66 10.80 14.55
CA PHE A 137 -14.42 10.62 13.31
C PHE A 137 -15.22 9.31 13.38
N PRO A 138 -16.40 9.25 12.74
CA PRO A 138 -17.12 8.00 12.63
C PRO A 138 -16.28 6.96 11.88
N LEU A 139 -16.38 5.70 12.30
CA LEU A 139 -15.66 4.61 11.65
C LEU A 139 -15.94 4.59 10.14
N PRO A 140 -14.91 4.49 9.30
CA PRO A 140 -15.08 4.51 7.86
C PRO A 140 -15.92 3.32 7.38
N ARG A 141 -16.61 3.50 6.25
CA ARG A 141 -17.31 2.40 5.58
C ARG A 141 -16.30 1.53 4.87
N LEU A 142 -16.43 0.20 5.02
CA LEU A 142 -15.61 -0.74 4.27
C LEU A 142 -15.91 -0.62 2.76
N PRO A 143 -14.88 -0.70 1.90
CA PRO A 143 -15.08 -0.91 0.48
C PRO A 143 -15.98 -2.11 0.22
N SER A 144 -16.80 -2.06 -0.82
CA SER A 144 -17.80 -3.10 -1.12
C SER A 144 -17.21 -4.51 -1.24
N LEU A 145 -15.99 -4.62 -1.77
CA LEU A 145 -15.26 -5.89 -1.85
C LEU A 145 -14.89 -6.48 -0.48
N LEU A 146 -14.93 -5.67 0.58
CA LEU A 146 -14.58 -6.07 1.95
C LEU A 146 -15.81 -6.22 2.86
N LEU A 147 -17.04 -6.14 2.35
CA LEU A 147 -18.25 -6.20 3.19
C LEU A 147 -18.41 -7.52 3.96
N GLY A 148 -17.77 -8.60 3.51
CA GLY A 148 -17.75 -9.88 4.23
C GLY A 148 -16.54 -10.04 5.18
N VAL A 149 -15.67 -9.05 5.27
CA VAL A 149 -14.46 -9.10 6.09
C VAL A 149 -14.73 -8.46 7.44
N SER A 150 -14.38 -9.15 8.54
CA SER A 150 -14.49 -8.58 9.88
C SER A 150 -13.61 -7.33 9.99
N ARG A 151 -14.16 -6.22 10.52
CA ARG A 151 -13.39 -5.00 10.81
C ARG A 151 -12.22 -5.26 11.74
N GLU A 152 -12.35 -6.17 12.66
CA GLU A 152 -11.27 -6.59 13.56
C GLU A 152 -10.05 -7.14 12.80
N PHE A 153 -10.29 -7.75 11.64
CA PHE A 153 -9.23 -8.25 10.77
C PHE A 153 -8.40 -7.10 10.18
N LEU A 154 -9.03 -5.96 9.90
CA LEU A 154 -8.37 -4.77 9.34
C LEU A 154 -7.78 -3.86 10.43
N VAL A 155 -8.32 -3.90 11.64
CA VAL A 155 -7.96 -2.96 12.73
C VAL A 155 -7.04 -3.59 13.79
N ARG A 156 -6.96 -4.92 13.91
CA ARG A 156 -6.30 -5.62 15.03
C ARG A 156 -4.77 -5.72 14.96
N ASN A 157 -4.08 -4.95 14.14
CA ASN A 157 -2.61 -4.92 14.18
C ASN A 157 -2.03 -3.55 14.55
N VAL A 158 -2.75 -2.79 15.37
CA VAL A 158 -2.26 -1.54 15.96
C VAL A 158 -2.29 -1.70 17.47
N ILE A 159 -1.38 -2.47 18.01
CA ILE A 159 -0.85 -2.35 19.37
C ILE A 159 0.67 -2.50 19.27
#